data_74645ccd3b6034a8340be6253063eab4
#
_entry.id   74645ccd3b6034a8340be6253063eab4
#
_cell.length_a   1.000
_cell.length_b   1.000
_cell.length_c   1.000
_cell.angle_alpha   90.00
_cell.angle_beta   90.00
_cell.angle_gamma   90.00
#
_symmetry.space_group_name_H-M   'P 1'
#
loop_
_entity.id
_entity.type
_entity.pdbx_description
1 polymer ?
#
loop_
_entity_poly.entity_id
_entity_poly.type
_entity_poly.pdbx_seq_one_letter_code
_entity_poly.pdbx_strand_id
1 'polypeptide(L)'
;YTPRIMNKKQLILLCMLAVGGSVQAQQWPDTPAEARPGTRWWWLGSAVDEKNLTYNLEEYAHAGMGAVEITPIYGVQGNDANDIQFLSPRWMEVLKHTQAEGKRTGIEIDMNTGTGWPFGGPEVSIEDAASKAIFQTYEIEGGQEIVQDINVTDKKQQPYSVLSRVMAYDENGRCINLTSHVRKDKLEWKAPAGKWKVIALYNSKTRQKV
;
A
#
# COMPACT_ATOMS: atom_id res chain seq x y z
N TYR A 1 54.71 -3.52 -65.27
CA TYR A 1 53.52 -3.67 -64.43
C TYR A 1 53.01 -2.28 -64.10
N THR A 2 51.94 -1.83 -64.76
CA THR A 2 51.32 -0.53 -64.50
C THR A 2 50.29 -0.71 -63.37
N PRO A 3 50.41 -0.03 -62.26
CA PRO A 3 49.38 -0.14 -61.17
C PRO A 3 48.05 0.37 -61.69
N ARG A 4 47.01 -0.43 -61.60
CA ARG A 4 45.64 -0.08 -61.95
C ARG A 4 45.08 0.91 -60.96
N ILE A 5 45.04 2.19 -61.32
CA ILE A 5 44.49 3.28 -60.48
C ILE A 5 42.98 3.07 -60.35
N MET A 6 42.51 2.85 -59.17
CA MET A 6 41.09 2.75 -58.86
C MET A 6 40.33 4.03 -59.21
N ASN A 7 39.18 3.90 -59.92
CA ASN A 7 38.38 5.07 -60.26
C ASN A 7 37.59 5.56 -59.04
N LYS A 8 37.17 6.83 -59.08
CA LYS A 8 36.44 7.49 -57.96
C LYS A 8 35.23 6.67 -57.45
N LYS A 9 34.51 5.97 -58.33
CA LYS A 9 33.34 5.17 -57.97
C LYS A 9 33.74 3.91 -57.18
N GLN A 10 34.86 3.31 -57.53
CA GLN A 10 35.40 2.13 -56.80
C GLN A 10 35.96 2.54 -55.42
N LEU A 11 36.56 3.72 -55.30
CA LEU A 11 37.01 4.27 -54.03
C LEU A 11 35.83 4.59 -53.09
N ILE A 12 34.78 5.23 -53.63
CA ILE A 12 33.53 5.52 -52.88
C ILE A 12 32.87 4.25 -52.39
N LEU A 13 32.76 3.23 -53.23
CA LEU A 13 32.17 1.94 -52.87
C LEU A 13 33.00 1.23 -51.78
N LEU A 14 34.32 1.29 -51.86
CA LEU A 14 35.22 0.74 -50.82
C LEU A 14 35.09 1.48 -49.49
N CYS A 15 34.96 2.82 -49.51
CA CYS A 15 34.72 3.63 -48.32
C CYS A 15 33.32 3.33 -47.69
N MET A 16 32.28 3.14 -48.51
CA MET A 16 30.95 2.76 -48.00
C MET A 16 30.96 1.34 -47.37
N LEU A 17 31.68 0.40 -47.94
CA LEU A 17 31.85 -0.92 -47.32
C LEU A 17 32.67 -0.89 -46.04
N ALA A 18 33.69 -0.04 -45.94
CA ALA A 18 34.49 0.13 -44.73
C ALA A 18 33.72 0.80 -43.58
N VAL A 19 32.80 1.74 -43.89
CA VAL A 19 31.92 2.40 -42.88
C VAL A 19 30.79 1.47 -42.47
N GLY A 20 30.25 0.65 -43.38
CA GLY A 20 29.18 -0.32 -43.06
C GLY A 20 29.61 -1.46 -42.14
N GLY A 21 30.93 -1.76 -42.06
CA GLY A 21 31.44 -2.85 -41.19
C GLY A 21 31.65 -2.46 -39.71
N SER A 22 31.41 -1.22 -39.34
CA SER A 22 31.68 -0.70 -37.97
C SER A 22 30.43 -0.49 -37.14
N VAL A 23 29.25 -0.91 -37.59
CA VAL A 23 28.08 -0.90 -36.70
C VAL A 23 28.20 -2.10 -35.79
N GLN A 24 29.02 -1.96 -34.73
CA GLN A 24 28.90 -2.87 -33.60
C GLN A 24 27.49 -2.67 -33.05
N ALA A 25 26.63 -3.69 -33.19
CA ALA A 25 25.36 -3.69 -32.51
C ALA A 25 25.64 -3.43 -31.02
N GLN A 26 25.09 -2.34 -30.50
CA GLN A 26 25.23 -2.01 -29.10
C GLN A 26 24.66 -3.19 -28.32
N GLN A 27 25.53 -3.95 -27.65
CA GLN A 27 25.06 -5.01 -26.78
C GLN A 27 24.33 -4.34 -25.61
N TRP A 28 23.07 -4.70 -25.44
CA TRP A 28 22.36 -4.30 -24.23
C TRP A 28 23.11 -4.89 -23.03
N PRO A 29 23.29 -4.13 -21.96
CA PRO A 29 23.85 -4.67 -20.75
C PRO A 29 22.95 -5.78 -20.22
N ASP A 30 23.53 -6.77 -19.56
CA ASP A 30 22.75 -7.79 -18.86
C ASP A 30 21.79 -7.12 -17.88
N THR A 31 20.54 -7.59 -17.87
CA THR A 31 19.51 -7.06 -16.98
C THR A 31 19.82 -7.51 -15.55
N PRO A 32 20.20 -6.61 -14.64
CA PRO A 32 20.43 -6.97 -13.25
C PRO A 32 19.11 -7.40 -12.58
N ALA A 33 19.19 -8.16 -11.49
CA ALA A 33 18.02 -8.73 -10.82
C ALA A 33 17.00 -7.64 -10.43
N GLU A 34 17.47 -6.48 -9.97
CA GLU A 34 16.66 -5.32 -9.53
C GLU A 34 15.89 -4.66 -10.68
N ALA A 35 16.30 -4.88 -11.93
CA ALA A 35 15.62 -4.36 -13.11
C ALA A 35 14.65 -5.38 -13.75
N ARG A 36 14.56 -6.58 -13.21
CA ARG A 36 13.63 -7.61 -13.68
C ARG A 36 12.23 -7.36 -13.11
N PRO A 37 11.16 -7.79 -13.81
CA PRO A 37 9.80 -7.62 -13.30
C PRO A 37 9.60 -8.44 -12.02
N GLY A 38 8.82 -7.90 -11.09
CA GLY A 38 8.31 -8.60 -9.93
C GLY A 38 6.80 -8.81 -10.02
N THR A 39 6.27 -9.73 -9.22
CA THR A 39 4.82 -9.95 -9.14
C THR A 39 4.37 -10.13 -7.71
N ARG A 40 3.08 -9.78 -7.47
CA ARG A 40 2.40 -10.14 -6.23
C ARG A 40 2.07 -11.63 -6.26
N TRP A 41 2.36 -12.31 -5.16
CA TRP A 41 2.15 -13.74 -5.00
C TRP A 41 1.14 -14.02 -3.89
N TRP A 42 -0.10 -14.23 -4.32
CA TRP A 42 -1.21 -14.44 -3.40
C TRP A 42 -1.13 -15.81 -2.73
N TRP A 43 -1.03 -15.82 -1.42
CA TRP A 43 -1.14 -17.00 -0.59
C TRP A 43 -2.54 -17.06 0.02
N LEU A 44 -3.50 -17.59 -0.73
CA LEU A 44 -4.90 -17.72 -0.32
C LEU A 44 -5.02 -18.73 0.83
N GLY A 45 -5.43 -18.28 2.03
CA GLY A 45 -5.40 -19.08 3.26
C GLY A 45 -4.01 -19.52 3.67
N SER A 46 -2.97 -19.02 2.99
CA SER A 46 -1.62 -19.57 3.08
C SER A 46 -1.57 -21.08 2.86
N ALA A 47 -2.50 -21.62 2.05
CA ALA A 47 -2.58 -23.04 1.69
C ALA A 47 -1.46 -23.39 0.69
N VAL A 48 -0.24 -23.46 1.16
CA VAL A 48 0.99 -23.69 0.39
C VAL A 48 1.79 -24.84 0.96
N ASP A 49 2.61 -25.45 0.12
CA ASP A 49 3.56 -26.50 0.50
C ASP A 49 4.91 -26.30 -0.19
N GLU A 50 5.95 -26.88 0.37
CA GLU A 50 7.33 -26.71 -0.06
C GLU A 50 7.55 -27.10 -1.52
N LYS A 51 6.91 -28.19 -1.97
CA LYS A 51 7.06 -28.68 -3.35
C LYS A 51 6.53 -27.68 -4.36
N ASN A 52 5.32 -27.17 -4.12
CA ASN A 52 4.68 -26.20 -5.02
C ASN A 52 5.34 -24.84 -4.93
N LEU A 53 5.83 -24.42 -3.75
CA LEU A 53 6.60 -23.18 -3.59
C LEU A 53 7.91 -23.24 -4.39
N THR A 54 8.66 -24.33 -4.30
CA THR A 54 9.87 -24.57 -5.11
C THR A 54 9.56 -24.51 -6.61
N TYR A 55 8.55 -25.26 -7.05
CA TYR A 55 8.14 -25.31 -8.46
C TYR A 55 7.79 -23.91 -8.99
N ASN A 56 6.97 -23.16 -8.27
CA ASN A 56 6.57 -21.82 -8.71
C ASN A 56 7.77 -20.85 -8.81
N LEU A 57 8.70 -20.89 -7.86
CA LEU A 57 9.89 -20.02 -7.90
C LEU A 57 10.81 -20.38 -9.06
N GLU A 58 10.94 -21.66 -9.41
CA GLU A 58 11.67 -22.11 -10.60
C GLU A 58 11.03 -21.59 -11.88
N GLU A 59 9.69 -21.70 -12.00
CA GLU A 59 8.97 -21.19 -13.16
C GLU A 59 9.06 -19.66 -13.28
N TYR A 60 8.99 -18.91 -12.16
CA TYR A 60 9.19 -17.47 -12.16
C TYR A 60 10.61 -17.10 -12.60
N ALA A 61 11.62 -17.81 -12.11
CA ALA A 61 13.01 -17.60 -12.54
C ALA A 61 13.21 -17.88 -14.04
N HIS A 62 12.64 -18.97 -14.55
CA HIS A 62 12.67 -19.32 -15.98
C HIS A 62 11.95 -18.27 -16.83
N ALA A 63 10.88 -17.66 -16.32
CA ALA A 63 10.18 -16.57 -16.98
C ALA A 63 10.95 -15.24 -16.95
N GLY A 64 12.09 -15.18 -16.28
CA GLY A 64 12.92 -13.98 -16.21
C GLY A 64 12.49 -12.98 -15.14
N MET A 65 11.67 -13.40 -14.17
CA MET A 65 11.28 -12.55 -13.04
C MET A 65 12.44 -12.37 -12.05
N GLY A 66 12.43 -11.24 -11.34
CA GLY A 66 13.43 -10.88 -10.33
C GLY A 66 12.91 -10.93 -8.90
N ALA A 67 11.61 -10.77 -8.69
CA ALA A 67 11.04 -10.68 -7.36
C ALA A 67 9.60 -11.21 -7.28
N VAL A 68 9.19 -11.62 -6.07
CA VAL A 68 7.80 -11.91 -5.72
C VAL A 68 7.45 -11.27 -4.37
N GLU A 69 6.24 -10.72 -4.25
CA GLU A 69 5.70 -10.20 -2.98
C GLU A 69 4.68 -11.20 -2.42
N ILE A 70 5.06 -11.92 -1.37
CA ILE A 70 4.13 -12.81 -0.66
C ILE A 70 3.00 -11.97 -0.06
N THR A 71 1.77 -12.27 -0.43
CA THR A 71 0.58 -11.61 0.07
C THR A 71 -0.35 -12.65 0.69
N PRO A 72 -0.19 -12.94 2.01
CA PRO A 72 -1.13 -13.79 2.73
C PRO A 72 -2.50 -13.11 2.77
N ILE A 73 -3.57 -13.88 2.51
CA ILE A 73 -4.92 -13.35 2.44
C ILE A 73 -5.89 -14.46 2.87
N TYR A 74 -7.17 -14.12 3.04
CA TYR A 74 -8.22 -15.07 3.37
C TYR A 74 -8.20 -16.30 2.45
N GLY A 75 -8.69 -17.45 2.98
CA GLY A 75 -8.72 -18.72 2.28
C GLY A 75 -9.77 -18.80 1.17
N VAL A 76 -9.75 -19.91 0.46
CA VAL A 76 -10.74 -20.25 -0.56
C VAL A 76 -11.82 -21.14 0.07
N GLN A 77 -13.07 -20.78 -0.10
CA GLN A 77 -14.20 -21.56 0.41
C GLN A 77 -14.09 -23.04 -0.01
N GLY A 78 -14.17 -23.93 0.97
CA GLY A 78 -14.05 -25.36 0.76
C GLY A 78 -12.61 -25.91 0.76
N ASN A 79 -11.62 -25.06 1.00
CA ASN A 79 -10.21 -25.45 1.14
C ASN A 79 -9.65 -25.23 2.55
N ASP A 80 -10.49 -24.87 3.51
CA ASP A 80 -10.10 -24.46 4.87
C ASP A 80 -9.20 -25.49 5.59
N ALA A 81 -9.32 -26.77 5.24
CA ALA A 81 -8.48 -27.84 5.83
C ALA A 81 -6.98 -27.72 5.47
N ASN A 82 -6.65 -27.00 4.41
CA ASN A 82 -5.29 -26.78 3.95
C ASN A 82 -4.73 -25.41 4.38
N ASP A 83 -5.56 -24.55 4.97
CA ASP A 83 -5.14 -23.23 5.41
C ASP A 83 -4.07 -23.34 6.50
N ILE A 84 -3.05 -22.51 6.39
CA ILE A 84 -2.00 -22.39 7.40
C ILE A 84 -2.19 -21.06 8.14
N GLN A 85 -2.41 -21.14 9.45
CA GLN A 85 -2.56 -19.95 10.27
C GLN A 85 -1.34 -19.04 10.13
N PHE A 86 -1.60 -17.77 9.82
CA PHE A 86 -0.57 -16.74 9.66
C PHE A 86 0.30 -16.64 10.92
N LEU A 87 1.61 -16.56 10.73
CA LEU A 87 2.65 -16.52 11.77
C LEU A 87 2.70 -17.75 12.70
N SER A 88 1.95 -18.82 12.40
CA SER A 88 2.12 -20.08 13.14
C SER A 88 3.51 -20.71 12.90
N PRO A 89 3.96 -21.66 13.72
CA PRO A 89 5.21 -22.38 13.46
C PRO A 89 5.28 -22.97 12.04
N ARG A 90 4.20 -23.58 11.58
CA ARG A 90 4.12 -24.13 10.21
C ARG A 90 4.23 -23.05 9.15
N TRP A 91 3.59 -21.91 9.36
CA TRP A 91 3.70 -20.76 8.45
C TRP A 91 5.14 -20.25 8.37
N MET A 92 5.84 -20.19 9.51
CA MET A 92 7.25 -19.79 9.54
C MET A 92 8.19 -20.81 8.88
N GLU A 93 7.84 -22.10 8.90
CA GLU A 93 8.58 -23.12 8.16
C GLU A 93 8.48 -22.92 6.66
N VAL A 94 7.28 -22.78 6.11
CA VAL A 94 7.09 -22.55 4.67
C VAL A 94 7.68 -21.22 4.22
N LEU A 95 7.65 -20.19 5.06
CA LEU A 95 8.32 -18.91 4.75
C LEU A 95 9.84 -19.10 4.67
N LYS A 96 10.46 -19.80 5.63
CA LYS A 96 11.90 -20.10 5.61
C LYS A 96 12.29 -20.90 4.36
N HIS A 97 11.47 -21.88 3.99
CA HIS A 97 11.69 -22.66 2.76
C HIS A 97 11.64 -21.73 1.55
N THR A 98 10.61 -20.86 1.45
CA THR A 98 10.46 -19.92 0.34
C THR A 98 11.65 -18.97 0.23
N GLN A 99 12.16 -18.44 1.34
CA GLN A 99 13.36 -17.61 1.36
C GLN A 99 14.60 -18.35 0.88
N ALA A 100 14.77 -19.61 1.30
CA ALA A 100 15.90 -20.43 0.85
C ALA A 100 15.84 -20.71 -0.66
N GLU A 101 14.67 -21.04 -1.17
CA GLU A 101 14.43 -21.27 -2.59
C GLU A 101 14.56 -19.99 -3.43
N GLY A 102 14.06 -18.85 -2.92
CA GLY A 102 14.27 -17.55 -3.55
C GLY A 102 15.76 -17.25 -3.73
N LYS A 103 16.54 -17.45 -2.66
CA LYS A 103 18.01 -17.30 -2.74
C LYS A 103 18.65 -18.28 -3.74
N ARG A 104 18.18 -19.52 -3.83
CA ARG A 104 18.67 -20.53 -4.77
C ARG A 104 18.36 -20.17 -6.22
N THR A 105 17.16 -19.68 -6.49
CA THR A 105 16.67 -19.35 -7.84
C THR A 105 17.01 -17.93 -8.29
N GLY A 106 17.52 -17.08 -7.39
CA GLY A 106 17.81 -15.67 -7.69
C GLY A 106 16.56 -14.79 -7.74
N ILE A 107 15.47 -15.21 -7.09
CA ILE A 107 14.23 -14.45 -6.94
C ILE A 107 14.25 -13.75 -5.58
N GLU A 108 14.07 -12.44 -5.55
CA GLU A 108 13.88 -11.67 -4.32
C GLU A 108 12.51 -11.97 -3.71
N ILE A 109 12.48 -12.19 -2.40
CA ILE A 109 11.25 -12.52 -1.67
C ILE A 109 10.89 -11.33 -0.80
N ASP A 110 9.89 -10.59 -1.26
CA ASP A 110 9.22 -9.56 -0.48
C ASP A 110 7.96 -10.11 0.19
N MET A 111 7.48 -9.41 1.20
CA MET A 111 6.24 -9.76 1.88
C MET A 111 5.53 -8.50 2.37
N ASN A 112 4.21 -8.44 2.23
CA ASN A 112 3.44 -7.41 2.90
C ASN A 112 3.36 -7.66 4.42
N THR A 113 3.04 -6.61 5.17
CA THR A 113 3.17 -6.60 6.64
C THR A 113 1.99 -7.19 7.40
N GLY A 114 1.06 -7.86 6.73
CA GLY A 114 -0.10 -8.44 7.38
C GLY A 114 -0.79 -9.50 6.55
N THR A 115 -1.89 -10.01 7.05
CA THR A 115 -2.78 -10.91 6.34
C THR A 115 -4.12 -10.23 6.08
N GLY A 116 -4.75 -10.52 4.95
CA GLY A 116 -6.01 -9.91 4.54
C GLY A 116 -5.87 -8.62 3.73
N TRP A 117 -7.01 -8.17 3.20
CA TRP A 117 -7.10 -6.98 2.35
C TRP A 117 -8.36 -6.18 2.69
N PRO A 118 -8.24 -4.97 3.29
CA PRO A 118 -7.00 -4.25 3.65
C PRO A 118 -6.20 -4.94 4.76
N PHE A 119 -4.94 -4.49 4.95
CA PHE A 119 -4.01 -5.09 5.90
C PHE A 119 -4.60 -5.20 7.31
N GLY A 120 -4.33 -6.30 7.93
CA GLY A 120 -4.76 -6.64 9.26
C GLY A 120 -4.62 -8.13 9.47
N GLY A 121 -5.43 -8.67 10.36
CA GLY A 121 -5.49 -10.09 10.65
C GLY A 121 -6.41 -10.35 11.82
N PRO A 122 -6.71 -11.61 12.12
CA PRO A 122 -7.58 -11.96 13.24
C PRO A 122 -6.99 -11.59 14.61
N GLU A 123 -5.68 -11.37 14.68
CA GLU A 123 -4.93 -10.99 15.87
C GLU A 123 -5.01 -9.47 16.17
N VAL A 124 -5.46 -8.66 15.22
CA VAL A 124 -5.53 -7.21 15.39
C VAL A 124 -6.77 -6.84 16.21
N SER A 125 -6.54 -6.30 17.41
CA SER A 125 -7.62 -5.82 18.26
C SER A 125 -8.29 -4.56 17.67
N ILE A 126 -9.52 -4.23 18.12
CA ILE A 126 -10.17 -2.98 17.72
C ILE A 126 -9.37 -1.75 18.17
N GLU A 127 -8.69 -1.84 19.30
CA GLU A 127 -7.85 -0.76 19.82
C GLU A 127 -6.66 -0.46 18.92
N ASP A 128 -6.08 -1.50 18.32
CA ASP A 128 -4.92 -1.43 17.43
C ASP A 128 -5.30 -1.25 15.96
N ALA A 129 -6.58 -1.48 15.63
CA ALA A 129 -7.07 -1.35 14.27
C ALA A 129 -7.01 0.08 13.74
N ALA A 130 -6.92 0.19 12.42
CA ALA A 130 -7.00 1.48 11.72
C ALA A 130 -8.26 2.25 12.12
N SER A 131 -8.15 3.56 12.26
CA SER A 131 -9.25 4.44 12.61
C SER A 131 -9.52 5.46 11.51
N LYS A 132 -10.76 5.92 11.47
CA LYS A 132 -11.26 6.91 10.51
C LYS A 132 -11.48 8.23 11.21
N ALA A 133 -10.98 9.32 10.65
CA ALA A 133 -11.34 10.67 11.07
C ALA A 133 -12.73 11.03 10.53
N ILE A 134 -13.63 11.39 11.44
CA ILE A 134 -14.97 11.90 11.09
C ILE A 134 -15.07 13.34 11.56
N PHE A 135 -15.51 14.22 10.67
CA PHE A 135 -15.72 15.63 10.96
C PHE A 135 -17.22 15.93 10.95
N GLN A 136 -17.68 16.64 11.99
CA GLN A 136 -19.00 17.24 12.04
C GLN A 136 -18.83 18.75 12.12
N THR A 137 -19.53 19.47 11.26
CA THR A 137 -19.42 20.93 11.15
C THR A 137 -20.74 21.58 11.51
N TYR A 138 -20.64 22.64 12.31
CA TYR A 138 -21.79 23.43 12.75
C TYR A 138 -21.50 24.90 12.49
N GLU A 139 -22.46 25.62 11.91
CA GLU A 139 -22.42 27.07 11.76
C GLU A 139 -23.13 27.69 12.93
N ILE A 140 -22.49 28.63 13.63
CA ILE A 140 -22.97 29.24 14.87
C ILE A 140 -22.93 30.77 14.76
N GLU A 141 -24.04 31.42 15.03
CA GLU A 141 -24.08 32.87 15.27
C GLU A 141 -23.73 33.16 16.73
N GLY A 142 -22.64 33.91 16.91
CA GLY A 142 -22.17 34.28 18.24
C GLY A 142 -22.94 35.45 18.89
N GLY A 143 -22.47 35.88 20.06
CA GLY A 143 -23.07 36.95 20.84
C GLY A 143 -24.00 36.47 21.94
N GLN A 144 -24.28 35.20 22.04
CA GLN A 144 -25.14 34.57 23.06
C GLN A 144 -24.54 33.26 23.56
N GLU A 145 -25.17 32.70 24.57
CA GLU A 145 -24.84 31.38 25.06
C GLU A 145 -25.39 30.32 24.10
N ILE A 146 -24.54 29.36 23.71
CA ILE A 146 -24.83 28.33 22.74
C ILE A 146 -24.86 26.97 23.44
N VAL A 147 -25.92 26.22 23.19
CA VAL A 147 -26.00 24.80 23.55
C VAL A 147 -26.23 24.03 22.27
N GLN A 148 -25.20 23.33 21.77
CA GLN A 148 -25.22 22.61 20.52
C GLN A 148 -24.97 21.11 20.77
N ASP A 149 -25.90 20.26 20.33
CA ASP A 149 -25.64 18.83 20.31
C ASP A 149 -24.57 18.52 19.26
N ILE A 150 -23.52 17.84 19.69
CA ILE A 150 -22.43 17.41 18.83
C ILE A 150 -22.28 15.91 18.92
N ASN A 151 -22.54 15.22 17.82
CA ASN A 151 -22.39 13.78 17.72
C ASN A 151 -22.17 13.38 16.26
N VAL A 152 -21.72 12.14 16.06
CA VAL A 152 -21.60 11.57 14.71
C VAL A 152 -23.01 11.27 14.21
N THR A 153 -23.36 11.81 13.03
CA THR A 153 -24.69 11.64 12.41
C THR A 153 -24.93 10.26 11.84
N ASP A 154 -23.85 9.58 11.39
CA ASP A 154 -23.95 8.17 10.94
C ASP A 154 -24.15 7.25 12.15
N LYS A 155 -25.36 6.73 12.28
CA LYS A 155 -25.77 5.81 13.36
C LYS A 155 -24.92 4.55 13.45
N LYS A 156 -24.34 4.09 12.34
CA LYS A 156 -23.48 2.90 12.32
C LYS A 156 -22.08 3.20 12.88
N GLN A 157 -21.62 4.43 12.74
CA GLN A 157 -20.33 4.88 13.22
C GLN A 157 -20.41 5.44 14.64
N GLN A 158 -21.54 6.00 15.03
CA GLN A 158 -21.74 6.68 16.30
C GLN A 158 -21.25 5.89 17.53
N PRO A 159 -21.56 4.58 17.70
CA PRO A 159 -21.14 3.82 18.90
C PRO A 159 -19.61 3.59 18.98
N TYR A 160 -18.89 3.81 17.88
CA TYR A 160 -17.45 3.52 17.77
C TYR A 160 -16.61 4.78 17.59
N SER A 161 -17.26 5.94 17.69
CA SER A 161 -16.63 7.22 17.49
C SER A 161 -16.37 7.91 18.82
N VAL A 162 -15.13 8.28 19.05
CA VAL A 162 -14.70 9.00 20.25
C VAL A 162 -14.34 10.42 19.85
N LEU A 163 -14.94 11.39 20.54
CA LEU A 163 -14.60 12.79 20.33
C LEU A 163 -13.14 13.05 20.65
N SER A 164 -12.41 13.58 19.68
CA SER A 164 -10.99 13.92 19.81
C SER A 164 -10.77 15.40 20.07
N ARG A 165 -11.42 16.26 19.29
CA ARG A 165 -11.25 17.72 19.37
C ARG A 165 -12.52 18.43 18.93
N VAL A 166 -12.76 19.62 19.51
CA VAL A 166 -13.74 20.59 19.01
C VAL A 166 -13.04 21.93 18.86
N MET A 167 -13.09 22.48 17.67
CA MET A 167 -12.43 23.74 17.32
C MET A 167 -13.44 24.68 16.70
N ALA A 168 -13.40 25.95 17.09
CA ALA A 168 -14.20 27.00 16.47
C ALA A 168 -13.30 27.99 15.71
N TYR A 169 -13.74 28.36 14.51
CA TYR A 169 -13.05 29.31 13.64
C TYR A 169 -14.00 30.45 13.30
N ASP A 170 -13.53 31.71 13.42
CA ASP A 170 -14.26 32.88 12.90
C ASP A 170 -13.89 33.17 11.44
N GLU A 171 -14.55 34.19 10.87
CA GLU A 171 -14.33 34.62 9.48
C GLU A 171 -12.91 35.19 9.24
N ASN A 172 -12.19 35.57 10.29
CA ASN A 172 -10.83 36.12 10.24
C ASN A 172 -9.77 35.04 10.47
N GLY A 173 -10.17 33.76 10.61
CA GLY A 173 -9.28 32.65 10.90
C GLY A 173 -8.84 32.51 12.35
N ARG A 174 -9.42 33.27 13.27
CA ARG A 174 -9.20 33.08 14.72
C ARG A 174 -9.73 31.72 15.13
N CYS A 175 -8.90 30.96 15.86
CA CYS A 175 -9.21 29.61 16.28
C CYS A 175 -9.32 29.51 17.81
N ILE A 176 -10.35 28.83 18.30
CA ILE A 176 -10.58 28.56 19.72
C ILE A 176 -10.77 27.06 19.92
N ASN A 177 -10.05 26.49 20.89
CA ASN A 177 -10.26 25.10 21.30
C ASN A 177 -11.41 25.02 22.29
N LEU A 178 -12.48 24.34 21.91
CA LEU A 178 -13.70 24.16 22.69
C LEU A 178 -13.84 22.73 23.25
N THR A 179 -12.84 21.88 23.16
CA THR A 179 -12.94 20.48 23.59
C THR A 179 -13.37 20.34 25.05
N SER A 180 -12.88 21.21 25.94
CA SER A 180 -13.25 21.22 27.36
C SER A 180 -14.66 21.76 27.65
N HIS A 181 -15.30 22.38 26.66
CA HIS A 181 -16.66 22.91 26.74
C HIS A 181 -17.73 21.87 26.40
N VAL A 182 -17.30 20.65 26.04
CA VAL A 182 -18.21 19.55 25.69
C VAL A 182 -18.47 18.69 26.90
N ARG A 183 -19.75 18.49 27.20
CA ARG A 183 -20.24 17.61 28.27
C ARG A 183 -21.42 16.80 27.76
N LYS A 184 -21.34 15.46 27.86
CA LYS A 184 -22.43 14.55 27.45
C LYS A 184 -22.91 14.85 26.02
N ASP A 185 -21.96 14.96 25.08
CA ASP A 185 -22.20 15.30 23.67
C ASP A 185 -22.88 16.65 23.41
N LYS A 186 -22.86 17.56 24.39
CA LYS A 186 -23.32 18.92 24.23
C LYS A 186 -22.14 19.88 24.36
N LEU A 187 -22.02 20.77 23.39
CA LEU A 187 -21.14 21.94 23.46
C LEU A 187 -21.88 23.07 24.14
N GLU A 188 -21.38 23.54 25.29
CA GLU A 188 -21.87 24.72 26.01
C GLU A 188 -20.80 25.81 25.90
N TRP A 189 -21.12 26.87 25.17
CA TRP A 189 -20.14 27.91 24.89
C TRP A 189 -20.78 29.28 24.73
N LYS A 190 -20.22 30.28 25.41
CA LYS A 190 -20.56 31.70 25.20
C LYS A 190 -19.71 32.22 24.04
N ALA A 191 -20.28 32.12 22.82
CA ALA A 191 -19.58 32.51 21.61
C ALA A 191 -19.41 34.05 21.55
N PRO A 192 -18.22 34.58 21.24
CA PRO A 192 -18.06 35.99 20.89
C PRO A 192 -18.97 36.38 19.73
N ALA A 193 -19.31 37.67 19.61
CA ALA A 193 -20.12 38.15 18.49
C ALA A 193 -19.46 37.81 17.13
N GLY A 194 -20.27 37.54 16.12
CA GLY A 194 -19.84 37.18 14.77
C GLY A 194 -20.20 35.75 14.40
N LYS A 195 -19.79 35.33 13.19
CA LYS A 195 -20.04 33.97 12.66
C LYS A 195 -18.90 33.03 12.99
N TRP A 196 -19.26 31.88 13.45
CA TRP A 196 -18.31 30.83 13.83
C TRP A 196 -18.62 29.52 13.13
N LYS A 197 -17.57 28.89 12.62
CA LYS A 197 -17.62 27.51 12.17
C LYS A 197 -17.02 26.62 13.25
N VAL A 198 -17.84 25.76 13.84
CA VAL A 198 -17.38 24.77 14.82
C VAL A 198 -17.18 23.43 14.11
N ILE A 199 -16.01 22.82 14.32
CA ILE A 199 -15.64 21.53 13.75
C ILE A 199 -15.36 20.57 14.91
N ALA A 200 -16.16 19.51 15.01
CA ALA A 200 -15.92 18.39 15.92
C ALA A 200 -15.24 17.27 15.17
N LEU A 201 -14.05 16.87 15.63
CA LEU A 201 -13.28 15.76 15.11
C LEU A 201 -13.48 14.53 16.00
N TYR A 202 -13.89 13.44 15.39
CA TYR A 202 -14.01 12.14 16.03
C TYR A 202 -13.00 11.16 15.45
N ASN A 203 -12.45 10.34 16.33
CA ASN A 203 -11.73 9.13 15.96
C ASN A 203 -12.72 7.97 16.00
N SER A 204 -13.02 7.39 14.84
CA SER A 204 -13.96 6.27 14.73
C SER A 204 -13.20 5.00 14.34
N LYS A 205 -13.30 3.99 15.17
CA LYS A 205 -12.68 2.68 14.90
C LYS A 205 -13.38 2.02 13.70
N THR A 206 -12.59 1.54 12.76
CA THR A 206 -13.13 0.71 11.68
C THR A 206 -13.46 -0.67 12.26
N ARG A 207 -14.60 -1.23 11.82
CA ARG A 207 -15.02 -2.58 12.24
C ARG A 207 -14.93 -3.57 11.10
N GLN A 208 -14.05 -3.29 10.17
CA GLN A 208 -13.81 -4.20 9.07
C GLN A 208 -13.08 -5.43 9.65
N LYS A 209 -13.73 -6.58 9.57
CA LYS A 209 -13.09 -7.85 9.84
C LYS A 209 -12.35 -8.27 8.57
N VAL A 210 -11.17 -8.78 8.77
CA VAL A 210 -10.35 -9.41 7.73
C VAL A 210 -10.59 -10.92 7.83
#